data_55edc208052b35147443c45a1d7b6d3f
#
_entry.id   55edc208052b35147443c45a1d7b6d3f
#
_cell.length_a   1.000
_cell.length_b   1.000
_cell.length_c   1.000
_cell.angle_alpha   90.00
_cell.angle_beta   90.00
_cell.angle_gamma   90.00
#
_symmetry.space_group_name_H-M   'P 1'
#
loop_
_entity.id
_entity.type
_entity.pdbx_description
1 polymer ?
#
loop_
_entity_poly.entity_id
_entity_poly.type
_entity_poly.pdbx_seq_one_letter_code
_entity_poly.pdbx_strand_id
1 'polypeptide(L)'
;MTHDTPASFAIQGFGAPFQHTLLAQKEQMIQHTSLRISQQMLQASLESEVTAELGARHAVRTDGYSVWRCRRCQAQSPHMFRRNGHYRRCITVREGTVVVRMPLIRCRCGGYVDVPWQTIDTRARYWLDIQLDGIRHYLAGMSYRLTGDAVSTAAQTNISHVEPWRTMQAVGTQTKKDPVTLGPCPRSVILDEAYISVEGKKQVYLIAVADDGRVLAVWGPTGRTLENWQAVLEWLSDHGITPLRGLVGVTYDGDSAIRGAVHLVWPRVVLQQCIWHLLERVADDVAAVHGPKATEVDRIVDQAARIFLRDPEQSDADSRARRRWTQFVAEHGGMAWSETVSRAFEEATEYLRTPGLQRTNGAAERMIKELRRRTKSMDGFKSEDGAAHFAVVWRIWKNMRLAMNRQRSRQMRRQRRNLKIPQPYPKLA
;
A
#
# COMPACT_ATOMS: atom_id res chain seq x y z
N MET A 1 -40.63 -42.27 4.17
CA MET A 1 -40.47 -40.81 4.30
C MET A 1 -39.58 -40.35 3.15
N THR A 2 -40.19 -39.90 2.07
CA THR A 2 -39.54 -39.52 0.81
C THR A 2 -39.17 -38.06 0.89
N HIS A 3 -37.88 -37.75 0.74
CA HIS A 3 -37.38 -36.37 0.62
C HIS A 3 -37.56 -35.87 -0.79
N ASP A 4 -38.44 -34.90 -0.98
CA ASP A 4 -38.61 -34.15 -2.22
C ASP A 4 -37.41 -33.24 -2.45
N THR A 5 -36.73 -33.46 -3.57
CA THR A 5 -35.68 -32.59 -4.11
C THR A 5 -36.36 -31.48 -4.93
N PRO A 6 -36.04 -30.20 -4.76
CA PRO A 6 -36.66 -29.15 -5.56
C PRO A 6 -36.21 -29.23 -7.01
N ALA A 7 -37.18 -29.20 -7.91
CA ALA A 7 -36.99 -29.22 -9.34
C ALA A 7 -36.16 -28.04 -9.83
N SER A 8 -35.01 -28.34 -10.45
CA SER A 8 -34.26 -27.37 -11.24
C SER A 8 -35.02 -26.97 -12.47
N PHE A 9 -35.40 -25.70 -12.57
CA PHE A 9 -35.95 -25.15 -13.81
C PHE A 9 -34.84 -25.12 -14.87
N ALA A 10 -34.77 -26.16 -15.69
CA ALA A 10 -34.00 -26.17 -16.91
C ALA A 10 -34.74 -25.31 -17.97
N ILE A 11 -34.17 -24.16 -18.31
CA ILE A 11 -34.58 -23.42 -19.52
C ILE A 11 -34.15 -24.25 -20.73
N GLN A 12 -35.01 -25.13 -21.18
CA GLN A 12 -34.92 -25.79 -22.49
C GLN A 12 -35.29 -24.77 -23.56
N GLY A 13 -34.36 -24.39 -24.46
CA GLY A 13 -34.77 -23.66 -25.60
C GLY A 13 -33.79 -22.98 -26.55
N PHE A 14 -32.46 -23.05 -26.34
CA PHE A 14 -31.50 -22.72 -27.41
C PHE A 14 -30.27 -23.63 -27.26
N GLY A 15 -29.94 -24.34 -28.33
CA GLY A 15 -28.85 -25.30 -28.32
C GLY A 15 -27.52 -24.64 -27.92
N ALA A 16 -26.69 -25.33 -27.12
CA ALA A 16 -25.44 -24.86 -26.60
C ALA A 16 -24.49 -24.14 -27.61
N PRO A 17 -24.41 -24.55 -28.88
CA PRO A 17 -23.62 -23.84 -29.89
C PRO A 17 -24.10 -22.42 -30.19
N PHE A 18 -25.41 -22.15 -30.17
CA PHE A 18 -25.94 -20.81 -30.45
C PHE A 18 -25.69 -19.82 -29.33
N GLN A 19 -25.79 -20.26 -28.09
CA GLN A 19 -25.47 -19.43 -26.92
C GLN A 19 -23.99 -19.06 -26.88
N HIS A 20 -23.08 -20.00 -27.16
CA HIS A 20 -21.65 -19.74 -27.27
C HIS A 20 -21.32 -18.74 -28.40
N THR A 21 -21.96 -18.85 -29.54
CA THR A 21 -21.77 -17.91 -30.68
C THR A 21 -22.24 -16.49 -30.30
N LEU A 22 -23.40 -16.38 -29.65
CA LEU A 22 -23.95 -15.08 -29.24
C LEU A 22 -23.10 -14.40 -28.14
N LEU A 23 -22.59 -15.17 -27.17
CA LEU A 23 -21.68 -14.66 -26.15
C LEU A 23 -20.36 -14.18 -26.75
N ALA A 24 -19.76 -14.98 -27.65
CA ALA A 24 -18.53 -14.61 -28.35
C ALA A 24 -18.70 -13.32 -29.19
N GLN A 25 -19.84 -13.17 -29.88
CA GLN A 25 -20.14 -11.93 -30.61
C GLN A 25 -20.31 -10.73 -29.69
N LYS A 26 -20.98 -10.89 -28.55
CA LYS A 26 -21.09 -9.81 -27.55
C LYS A 26 -19.75 -9.41 -26.96
N GLU A 27 -18.92 -10.36 -26.61
CA GLU A 27 -17.55 -10.11 -26.09
C GLU A 27 -16.72 -9.36 -27.13
N GLN A 28 -16.74 -9.79 -28.38
CA GLN A 28 -16.03 -9.16 -29.48
C GLN A 28 -16.53 -7.72 -29.73
N MET A 29 -17.85 -7.48 -29.67
CA MET A 29 -18.44 -6.14 -29.80
C MET A 29 -18.01 -5.22 -28.62
N ILE A 30 -18.05 -5.72 -27.41
CA ILE A 30 -17.59 -4.97 -26.18
C ILE A 30 -16.14 -4.60 -26.37
N GLN A 31 -15.29 -5.57 -26.72
CA GLN A 31 -13.85 -5.35 -26.92
C GLN A 31 -13.57 -4.31 -28.00
N HIS A 32 -14.21 -4.42 -29.18
CA HIS A 32 -14.06 -3.46 -30.26
C HIS A 32 -14.50 -2.05 -29.86
N THR A 33 -15.60 -1.94 -29.10
CA THR A 33 -16.08 -0.65 -28.58
C THR A 33 -15.10 -0.06 -27.58
N SER A 34 -14.60 -0.84 -26.62
CA SER A 34 -13.61 -0.42 -25.64
C SER A 34 -12.30 0.03 -26.30
N LEU A 35 -11.82 -0.72 -27.29
CA LEU A 35 -10.62 -0.38 -28.06
C LEU A 35 -10.76 0.98 -28.77
N ARG A 36 -11.93 1.22 -29.40
CA ARG A 36 -12.24 2.50 -30.06
C ARG A 36 -12.28 3.66 -29.05
N ILE A 37 -12.87 3.45 -27.87
CA ILE A 37 -12.90 4.45 -26.81
C ILE A 37 -11.46 4.76 -26.33
N SER A 38 -10.65 3.75 -26.06
CA SER A 38 -9.25 3.91 -25.65
C SER A 38 -8.44 4.70 -26.69
N GLN A 39 -8.64 4.41 -27.99
CA GLN A 39 -8.01 5.16 -29.08
C GLN A 39 -8.44 6.64 -29.10
N GLN A 40 -9.73 6.90 -28.95
CA GLN A 40 -10.25 8.28 -28.91
C GLN A 40 -9.74 9.07 -27.71
N MET A 41 -9.70 8.45 -26.52
CA MET A 41 -9.18 9.07 -25.30
C MET A 41 -7.69 9.42 -25.45
N LEU A 42 -6.87 8.50 -25.94
CA LEU A 42 -5.46 8.73 -26.20
C LEU A 42 -5.25 9.88 -27.19
N GLN A 43 -5.99 9.89 -28.29
CA GLN A 43 -5.90 10.94 -29.29
C GLN A 43 -6.30 12.30 -28.72
N ALA A 44 -7.41 12.36 -27.96
CA ALA A 44 -7.87 13.59 -27.32
C ALA A 44 -6.86 14.12 -26.30
N SER A 45 -6.24 13.25 -25.50
CA SER A 45 -5.22 13.62 -24.52
C SER A 45 -3.98 14.20 -25.21
N LEU A 46 -3.49 13.57 -26.29
CA LEU A 46 -2.34 14.09 -27.06
C LEU A 46 -2.62 15.47 -27.67
N GLU A 47 -3.81 15.67 -28.24
CA GLU A 47 -4.22 16.98 -28.78
C GLU A 47 -4.39 18.03 -27.67
N SER A 48 -4.84 17.61 -26.48
CA SER A 48 -4.93 18.48 -25.29
C SER A 48 -3.55 18.94 -24.84
N GLU A 49 -2.55 18.05 -24.76
CA GLU A 49 -1.17 18.42 -24.43
C GLU A 49 -0.60 19.45 -25.41
N VAL A 50 -0.82 19.23 -26.72
CA VAL A 50 -0.39 20.20 -27.75
C VAL A 50 -1.13 21.53 -27.63
N THR A 51 -2.41 21.50 -27.29
CA THR A 51 -3.22 22.71 -27.14
C THR A 51 -2.85 23.48 -25.89
N ALA A 52 -2.54 22.79 -24.78
CA ALA A 52 -2.06 23.43 -23.56
C ALA A 52 -0.75 24.18 -23.79
N GLU A 53 0.17 23.61 -24.57
CA GLU A 53 1.49 24.20 -24.83
C GLU A 53 1.49 25.24 -25.95
N LEU A 54 0.82 24.95 -27.07
CA LEU A 54 0.86 25.81 -28.26
C LEU A 54 -0.38 26.71 -28.42
N GLY A 55 -1.34 26.61 -27.54
CA GLY A 55 -2.66 27.23 -27.70
C GLY A 55 -3.55 26.54 -28.72
N ALA A 56 -4.81 26.93 -28.80
CA ALA A 56 -5.74 26.47 -29.82
C ALA A 56 -5.24 26.84 -31.22
N ARG A 57 -5.68 26.09 -32.24
CA ARG A 57 -5.42 26.46 -33.65
C ARG A 57 -5.95 27.86 -33.90
N HIS A 58 -5.13 28.73 -34.45
CA HIS A 58 -5.44 30.14 -34.76
C HIS A 58 -5.53 31.11 -33.56
N ALA A 59 -5.25 30.66 -32.32
CA ALA A 59 -5.15 31.59 -31.19
C ALA A 59 -3.80 32.31 -31.17
N VAL A 60 -3.81 33.56 -30.64
CA VAL A 60 -2.59 34.31 -30.34
C VAL A 60 -1.90 33.58 -29.19
N ARG A 61 -0.63 33.23 -29.38
CA ARG A 61 0.16 32.55 -28.37
C ARG A 61 0.70 33.54 -27.36
N THR A 62 0.58 33.20 -26.10
CA THR A 62 1.20 33.97 -25.02
C THR A 62 2.71 33.73 -25.00
N ASP A 63 3.47 34.75 -24.72
CA ASP A 63 4.89 34.62 -24.40
C ASP A 63 5.05 33.83 -23.10
N GLY A 64 5.87 32.77 -23.14
CA GLY A 64 6.10 31.92 -22.01
C GLY A 64 7.30 31.00 -22.23
N TYR A 65 7.71 30.33 -21.16
CA TYR A 65 8.76 29.32 -21.17
C TYR A 65 8.13 27.95 -21.30
N SER A 66 8.60 27.17 -22.29
CA SER A 66 8.15 25.80 -22.55
C SER A 66 9.14 24.78 -22.01
N VAL A 67 8.64 23.66 -21.50
CA VAL A 67 9.46 22.48 -21.20
C VAL A 67 9.92 21.77 -22.49
N TRP A 68 9.30 22.08 -23.62
CA TRP A 68 9.69 21.56 -24.93
C TRP A 68 10.94 22.27 -25.43
N ARG A 69 11.79 21.53 -26.14
CA ARG A 69 13.09 22.08 -26.61
C ARG A 69 13.35 21.71 -28.06
N CYS A 70 13.77 22.69 -28.83
CA CYS A 70 14.24 22.45 -30.19
C CYS A 70 15.61 21.76 -30.16
N ARG A 71 15.75 20.65 -30.88
CA ARG A 71 17.05 19.91 -31.01
C ARG A 71 18.14 20.71 -31.67
N ARG A 72 17.80 21.65 -32.58
CA ARG A 72 18.74 22.41 -33.38
C ARG A 72 19.21 23.71 -32.72
N CYS A 73 18.23 24.58 -32.36
CA CYS A 73 18.54 25.91 -31.83
C CYS A 73 18.29 26.05 -30.32
N GLN A 74 17.91 24.96 -29.64
CA GLN A 74 17.69 24.90 -28.20
C GLN A 74 16.56 25.86 -27.70
N ALA A 75 15.78 26.46 -28.59
CA ALA A 75 14.67 27.31 -28.21
C ALA A 75 13.66 26.56 -27.36
N GLN A 76 13.13 27.22 -26.34
CA GLN A 76 12.12 26.74 -25.39
C GLN A 76 10.88 27.64 -25.33
N SER A 77 10.69 28.48 -26.33
CA SER A 77 9.54 29.40 -26.37
C SER A 77 8.42 28.85 -27.25
N PRO A 78 7.18 28.75 -26.78
CA PRO A 78 6.06 28.15 -27.53
C PRO A 78 5.80 28.84 -28.89
N HIS A 79 6.00 30.14 -28.99
CA HIS A 79 5.81 30.88 -30.26
C HIS A 79 6.81 30.48 -31.36
N MET A 80 7.94 29.87 -30.99
CA MET A 80 8.93 29.31 -31.93
C MET A 80 8.46 27.95 -32.50
N PHE A 81 7.45 27.33 -31.94
CA PHE A 81 7.02 26.01 -32.31
C PHE A 81 5.75 26.05 -33.17
N ARG A 82 5.62 25.09 -34.09
CA ARG A 82 4.45 24.95 -34.94
C ARG A 82 4.07 23.47 -35.11
N ARG A 83 2.78 23.20 -35.24
CA ARG A 83 2.26 21.90 -35.67
C ARG A 83 2.75 21.61 -37.10
N ASN A 84 3.30 20.45 -37.36
CA ASN A 84 3.83 20.06 -38.68
C ASN A 84 3.31 18.67 -39.10
N GLY A 85 1.99 18.43 -38.95
CA GLY A 85 1.38 17.17 -39.26
C GLY A 85 1.45 16.14 -38.13
N HIS A 86 1.35 14.87 -38.48
CA HIS A 86 1.31 13.75 -37.56
C HIS A 86 2.06 12.57 -38.16
N TYR A 87 2.55 11.68 -37.29
CA TYR A 87 2.99 10.35 -37.68
C TYR A 87 2.14 9.30 -36.95
N ARG A 88 1.98 8.12 -37.56
CA ARG A 88 1.24 7.00 -36.95
C ARG A 88 2.13 6.24 -36.00
N ARG A 89 1.55 5.85 -34.86
CA ARG A 89 2.20 4.99 -33.88
C ARG A 89 1.20 3.94 -33.37
N CYS A 90 1.65 2.68 -33.31
CA CYS A 90 0.91 1.61 -32.65
C CYS A 90 1.21 1.61 -31.16
N ILE A 91 0.19 1.60 -30.34
CA ILE A 91 0.25 1.54 -28.88
C ILE A 91 -0.63 0.37 -28.42
N THR A 92 -0.08 -0.49 -27.59
CA THR A 92 -0.85 -1.55 -26.95
C THR A 92 -1.53 -1.01 -25.71
N VAL A 93 -2.84 -1.15 -25.64
CA VAL A 93 -3.73 -0.87 -24.51
C VAL A 93 -4.30 -2.19 -24.00
N ARG A 94 -5.02 -2.17 -22.87
CA ARG A 94 -5.60 -3.38 -22.26
C ARG A 94 -6.45 -4.21 -23.23
N GLU A 95 -7.21 -3.57 -24.10
CA GLU A 95 -8.14 -4.21 -25.01
C GLU A 95 -7.51 -4.63 -26.34
N GLY A 96 -6.24 -4.31 -26.58
CA GLY A 96 -5.55 -4.63 -27.84
C GLY A 96 -4.59 -3.55 -28.29
N THR A 97 -4.33 -3.48 -29.62
CA THR A 97 -3.44 -2.48 -30.19
C THR A 97 -4.22 -1.40 -30.94
N VAL A 98 -3.98 -0.15 -30.63
CA VAL A 98 -4.56 1.03 -31.27
C VAL A 98 -3.52 1.79 -32.08
N VAL A 99 -3.96 2.45 -33.15
CA VAL A 99 -3.13 3.35 -33.94
C VAL A 99 -3.47 4.78 -33.57
N VAL A 100 -2.50 5.51 -32.99
CA VAL A 100 -2.65 6.93 -32.66
C VAL A 100 -1.89 7.80 -33.64
N ARG A 101 -2.37 9.02 -33.85
CA ARG A 101 -1.70 10.05 -34.65
C ARG A 101 -0.91 10.95 -33.69
N MET A 102 0.40 10.71 -33.60
CA MET A 102 1.31 11.51 -32.78
C MET A 102 1.55 12.86 -33.43
N PRO A 103 1.26 13.98 -32.78
CA PRO A 103 1.52 15.30 -33.34
C PRO A 103 3.02 15.51 -33.58
N LEU A 104 3.38 16.00 -34.74
CA LEU A 104 4.74 16.36 -35.08
C LEU A 104 4.93 17.87 -34.90
N ILE A 105 5.90 18.25 -34.08
CA ILE A 105 6.16 19.64 -33.76
C ILE A 105 7.50 20.05 -34.36
N ARG A 106 7.49 21.19 -35.03
CA ARG A 106 8.70 21.80 -35.61
C ARG A 106 8.95 23.19 -35.04
N CYS A 107 10.22 23.51 -34.90
CA CYS A 107 10.65 24.86 -34.62
C CYS A 107 10.72 25.72 -35.90
N ARG A 108 10.55 27.03 -35.76
CA ARG A 108 10.74 27.98 -36.91
C ARG A 108 12.12 27.88 -37.56
N CYS A 109 13.15 27.46 -36.82
CA CYS A 109 14.49 27.18 -37.39
C CYS A 109 14.55 25.92 -38.26
N GLY A 110 13.44 25.17 -38.43
CA GLY A 110 13.34 23.91 -39.14
C GLY A 110 13.71 22.67 -38.34
N GLY A 111 14.22 22.82 -37.10
CA GLY A 111 14.56 21.70 -36.22
C GLY A 111 13.36 20.98 -35.66
N TYR A 112 13.52 19.70 -35.32
CA TYR A 112 12.53 18.95 -34.55
C TYR A 112 12.51 19.41 -33.09
N VAL A 113 11.34 19.36 -32.48
CA VAL A 113 11.13 19.70 -31.07
C VAL A 113 11.01 18.41 -30.26
N ASP A 114 11.77 18.30 -29.18
CA ASP A 114 11.62 17.27 -28.19
C ASP A 114 10.41 17.61 -27.32
N VAL A 115 9.38 16.77 -27.44
CA VAL A 115 8.15 16.90 -26.65
C VAL A 115 8.16 15.81 -25.59
N PRO A 116 8.23 16.14 -24.30
CA PRO A 116 8.12 15.17 -23.21
C PRO A 116 6.62 14.83 -22.98
N TRP A 117 6.09 14.00 -23.88
CA TRP A 117 4.68 13.57 -23.80
C TRP A 117 4.36 12.96 -22.43
N GLN A 118 3.31 13.45 -21.80
CA GLN A 118 2.80 12.91 -20.51
C GLN A 118 1.81 11.75 -20.75
N THR A 119 1.02 11.84 -21.81
CA THR A 119 0.03 10.80 -22.17
C THR A 119 0.69 9.50 -22.61
N ILE A 120 1.80 9.58 -23.37
CA ILE A 120 2.50 8.41 -23.91
C ILE A 120 3.99 8.68 -23.86
N ASP A 121 4.75 7.86 -23.10
CA ASP A 121 6.21 7.90 -23.20
C ASP A 121 6.67 7.66 -24.64
N THR A 122 7.58 8.50 -25.14
CA THR A 122 8.08 8.44 -26.52
C THR A 122 8.71 7.10 -26.89
N ARG A 123 9.16 6.31 -25.93
CA ARG A 123 9.79 5.00 -26.11
C ARG A 123 8.89 3.83 -25.73
N ALA A 124 7.79 4.05 -25.01
CA ALA A 124 6.89 2.98 -24.57
C ALA A 124 6.06 2.42 -25.73
N ARG A 125 5.99 1.10 -25.83
CA ARG A 125 5.09 0.37 -26.73
C ARG A 125 3.72 0.16 -26.11
N TYR A 126 3.65 0.24 -24.79
CA TYR A 126 2.50 -0.08 -23.96
C TYR A 126 2.03 1.19 -23.25
N TRP A 127 0.72 1.34 -23.18
CA TRP A 127 0.12 2.44 -22.45
C TRP A 127 0.10 2.15 -20.94
N LEU A 128 -0.18 3.20 -20.16
CA LEU A 128 -0.13 3.17 -18.71
C LEU A 128 -1.05 2.10 -18.09
N ASP A 129 -2.20 1.79 -18.73
CA ASP A 129 -3.13 0.74 -18.27
C ASP A 129 -2.48 -0.65 -18.23
N ILE A 130 -1.72 -1.01 -19.26
CA ILE A 130 -0.93 -2.26 -19.33
C ILE A 130 0.13 -2.29 -18.20
N GLN A 131 0.83 -1.17 -18.02
CA GLN A 131 1.85 -1.05 -17.00
C GLN A 131 1.25 -1.18 -15.60
N LEU A 132 0.12 -0.50 -15.34
CA LEU A 132 -0.60 -0.58 -14.08
C LEU A 132 -1.17 -1.96 -13.81
N ASP A 133 -1.71 -2.65 -14.81
CA ASP A 133 -2.20 -4.02 -14.65
C ASP A 133 -1.04 -4.99 -14.37
N GLY A 134 0.09 -4.82 -15.03
CA GLY A 134 1.32 -5.56 -14.74
C GLY A 134 1.74 -5.40 -13.27
N ILE A 135 1.80 -4.16 -12.76
CA ILE A 135 2.10 -3.88 -11.36
C ILE A 135 1.03 -4.51 -10.44
N ARG A 136 -0.26 -4.35 -10.74
CA ARG A 136 -1.36 -4.88 -9.92
C ARG A 136 -1.31 -6.40 -9.80
N HIS A 137 -1.13 -7.11 -10.90
CA HIS A 137 -1.03 -8.56 -10.92
C HIS A 137 0.19 -9.05 -10.15
N TYR A 138 1.33 -8.41 -10.37
CA TYR A 138 2.55 -8.72 -9.65
C TYR A 138 2.40 -8.48 -8.14
N LEU A 139 1.86 -7.34 -7.70
CA LEU A 139 1.61 -7.04 -6.30
C LEU A 139 0.52 -7.93 -5.68
N ALA A 140 -0.41 -8.43 -6.48
CA ALA A 140 -1.46 -9.36 -6.04
C ALA A 140 -0.97 -10.80 -5.80
N GLY A 141 0.21 -11.18 -6.31
CA GLY A 141 0.78 -12.50 -6.03
C GLY A 141 1.31 -13.25 -7.25
N MET A 142 1.10 -12.77 -8.46
CA MET A 142 1.61 -13.41 -9.66
C MET A 142 3.13 -13.24 -9.79
N SER A 143 3.81 -14.24 -10.37
CA SER A 143 5.19 -14.07 -10.85
C SER A 143 5.23 -13.12 -12.05
N TYR A 144 6.39 -12.60 -12.42
CA TYR A 144 6.52 -11.77 -13.63
C TYR A 144 6.08 -12.53 -14.90
N ARG A 145 6.34 -13.84 -14.99
CA ARG A 145 5.90 -14.67 -16.14
C ARG A 145 4.39 -14.73 -16.21
N LEU A 146 3.73 -15.15 -15.14
CA LEU A 146 2.27 -15.21 -15.08
C LEU A 146 1.62 -13.84 -15.28
N THR A 147 2.26 -12.77 -14.80
CA THR A 147 1.82 -11.40 -15.04
C THR A 147 1.89 -11.05 -16.53
N GLY A 148 2.99 -11.38 -17.20
CA GLY A 148 3.15 -11.19 -18.64
C GLY A 148 2.07 -11.95 -19.42
N ASP A 149 1.83 -13.21 -19.07
CA ASP A 149 0.80 -14.06 -19.72
C ASP A 149 -0.61 -13.49 -19.51
N ALA A 150 -0.95 -13.08 -18.27
CA ALA A 150 -2.26 -12.50 -17.96
C ALA A 150 -2.52 -11.20 -18.74
N VAL A 151 -1.53 -10.30 -18.78
CA VAL A 151 -1.63 -9.03 -19.49
C VAL A 151 -1.64 -9.27 -21.01
N SER A 152 -0.85 -10.24 -21.50
CA SER A 152 -0.84 -10.65 -22.92
C SER A 152 -2.21 -11.15 -23.38
N THR A 153 -2.84 -11.99 -22.57
CA THR A 153 -4.18 -12.54 -22.84
C THR A 153 -5.21 -11.42 -22.92
N ALA A 154 -5.19 -10.49 -21.95
CA ALA A 154 -6.12 -9.36 -21.93
C ALA A 154 -5.92 -8.41 -23.12
N ALA A 155 -4.68 -8.11 -23.48
CA ALA A 155 -4.34 -7.21 -24.59
C ALA A 155 -4.32 -7.89 -25.97
N GLN A 156 -4.56 -9.20 -26.02
CA GLN A 156 -4.49 -10.01 -27.25
C GLN A 156 -3.17 -9.80 -28.03
N THR A 157 -2.07 -9.63 -27.32
CA THR A 157 -0.75 -9.43 -27.90
C THR A 157 0.32 -9.99 -26.98
N ASN A 158 1.46 -10.38 -27.54
CA ASN A 158 2.55 -10.92 -26.74
C ASN A 158 3.26 -9.81 -25.97
N ILE A 159 3.17 -9.83 -24.64
CA ILE A 159 3.83 -8.92 -23.71
C ILE A 159 4.85 -9.72 -22.91
N SER A 160 6.12 -9.42 -23.10
CA SER A 160 7.20 -10.09 -22.39
C SER A 160 7.08 -9.89 -20.88
N HIS A 161 7.38 -10.94 -20.10
CA HIS A 161 7.46 -10.87 -18.63
C HIS A 161 8.52 -9.85 -18.13
N VAL A 162 9.42 -9.40 -18.97
CA VAL A 162 10.40 -8.35 -18.67
C VAL A 162 9.72 -6.97 -18.55
N GLU A 163 8.57 -6.76 -19.21
CA GLU A 163 7.88 -5.46 -19.17
C GLU A 163 7.30 -5.14 -17.79
N PRO A 164 6.54 -6.01 -17.12
CA PRO A 164 6.14 -5.78 -15.73
C PRO A 164 7.33 -5.56 -14.79
N TRP A 165 8.44 -6.25 -15.01
CA TRP A 165 9.66 -6.04 -14.24
C TRP A 165 10.24 -4.64 -14.47
N ARG A 166 10.42 -4.22 -15.73
CA ARG A 166 10.91 -2.87 -16.09
C ARG A 166 10.03 -1.78 -15.49
N THR A 167 8.72 -1.94 -15.59
CA THR A 167 7.76 -1.00 -15.03
C THR A 167 7.90 -0.90 -13.51
N MET A 168 8.07 -2.03 -12.83
CA MET A 168 8.30 -2.07 -11.37
C MET A 168 9.58 -1.32 -10.98
N GLN A 169 10.69 -1.53 -11.74
CA GLN A 169 11.94 -0.84 -11.49
C GLN A 169 11.82 0.68 -11.76
N ALA A 170 11.18 1.08 -12.85
CA ALA A 170 10.99 2.48 -13.19
C ALA A 170 10.16 3.22 -12.15
N VAL A 171 9.01 2.65 -11.75
CA VAL A 171 8.14 3.24 -10.73
C VAL A 171 8.84 3.27 -9.37
N GLY A 172 9.55 2.22 -8.98
CA GLY A 172 10.31 2.17 -7.74
C GLY A 172 11.40 3.25 -7.70
N THR A 173 12.17 3.40 -8.77
CA THR A 173 13.21 4.42 -8.90
C THR A 173 12.64 5.83 -8.85
N GLN A 174 11.55 6.09 -9.56
CA GLN A 174 10.90 7.40 -9.55
C GLN A 174 10.36 7.74 -8.16
N THR A 175 9.74 6.78 -7.49
CA THR A 175 9.17 7.00 -6.15
C THR A 175 10.24 7.23 -5.08
N LYS A 176 11.44 6.67 -5.25
CA LYS A 176 12.59 6.98 -4.37
C LYS A 176 13.05 8.44 -4.53
N LYS A 177 12.98 8.99 -5.75
CA LYS A 177 13.37 10.39 -6.04
C LYS A 177 12.32 11.40 -5.60
N ASP A 178 11.05 11.10 -5.88
CA ASP A 178 9.90 11.93 -5.55
C ASP A 178 8.98 11.18 -4.60
N PRO A 179 9.26 11.17 -3.30
CA PRO A 179 8.47 10.41 -2.33
C PRO A 179 7.04 10.90 -2.31
N VAL A 180 6.11 9.96 -2.51
CA VAL A 180 4.68 10.22 -2.40
C VAL A 180 4.38 10.71 -0.98
N THR A 181 3.59 11.77 -0.87
CA THR A 181 3.17 12.31 0.43
C THR A 181 2.55 11.21 1.30
N LEU A 182 2.94 11.16 2.56
CA LEU A 182 2.44 10.17 3.52
C LEU A 182 0.99 10.45 3.96
N GLY A 183 0.42 11.57 3.49
CA GLY A 183 -0.89 12.06 3.90
C GLY A 183 -0.84 12.78 5.24
N PRO A 184 -2.00 13.02 5.89
CA PRO A 184 -2.04 13.76 7.16
C PRO A 184 -1.28 13.00 8.25
N CYS A 185 -0.71 13.76 9.20
CA CYS A 185 -0.04 13.18 10.36
C CYS A 185 -1.03 12.34 11.17
N PRO A 186 -0.72 11.06 11.48
CA PRO A 186 -1.55 10.23 12.32
C PRO A 186 -1.41 10.64 13.78
N ARG A 187 -2.37 10.25 14.61
CA ARG A 187 -2.29 10.46 16.05
C ARG A 187 -1.27 9.52 16.71
N SER A 188 -1.16 8.29 16.22
CA SER A 188 -0.14 7.35 16.67
C SER A 188 0.45 6.54 15.52
N VAL A 189 1.68 6.08 15.72
CA VAL A 189 2.44 5.22 14.80
C VAL A 189 2.73 3.90 15.50
N ILE A 190 2.65 2.81 14.75
CA ILE A 190 3.01 1.47 15.20
C ILE A 190 4.30 1.09 14.50
N LEU A 191 5.31 0.70 15.27
CA LEU A 191 6.62 0.28 14.77
C LEU A 191 6.82 -1.21 15.02
N ASP A 192 7.35 -1.91 14.01
CA ASP A 192 7.59 -3.35 14.07
C ASP A 192 8.56 -3.77 12.96
N GLU A 193 9.05 -5.02 12.92
CA GLU A 193 9.96 -5.52 11.91
C GLU A 193 9.39 -6.70 11.12
N ALA A 194 9.82 -6.77 9.87
CA ALA A 194 9.56 -7.89 8.99
C ALA A 194 10.87 -8.53 8.52
N TYR A 195 10.88 -9.86 8.45
CA TYR A 195 11.96 -10.60 7.83
C TYR A 195 11.56 -11.02 6.42
N ILE A 196 12.33 -10.61 5.43
CA ILE A 196 12.11 -10.87 4.01
C ILE A 196 13.34 -11.56 3.43
N SER A 197 13.14 -12.56 2.57
CA SER A 197 14.24 -13.22 1.88
C SER A 197 14.74 -12.37 0.71
N VAL A 198 16.03 -12.03 0.74
CA VAL A 198 16.74 -11.31 -0.33
C VAL A 198 18.04 -12.06 -0.59
N GLU A 199 18.29 -12.47 -1.83
CA GLU A 199 19.47 -13.25 -2.22
C GLU A 199 19.68 -14.51 -1.38
N GLY A 200 18.55 -15.16 -1.02
CA GLY A 200 18.55 -16.38 -0.19
C GLY A 200 18.79 -16.14 1.31
N LYS A 201 19.03 -14.91 1.75
CA LYS A 201 19.26 -14.56 3.15
C LYS A 201 18.03 -13.84 3.73
N LYS A 202 17.71 -14.07 5.00
CA LYS A 202 16.70 -13.31 5.73
C LYS A 202 17.25 -11.91 6.06
N GLN A 203 16.63 -10.90 5.49
CA GLN A 203 16.94 -9.49 5.74
C GLN A 203 15.85 -8.82 6.56
N VAL A 204 16.22 -7.88 7.40
CA VAL A 204 15.29 -7.11 8.25
C VAL A 204 14.75 -5.91 7.48
N TYR A 205 13.45 -5.68 7.61
CA TYR A 205 12.74 -4.50 7.14
C TYR A 205 12.02 -3.84 8.30
N LEU A 206 12.26 -2.56 8.53
CA LEU A 206 11.59 -1.77 9.55
C LEU A 206 10.27 -1.24 9.00
N ILE A 207 9.19 -1.46 9.73
CA ILE A 207 7.82 -1.17 9.30
C ILE A 207 7.22 -0.10 10.21
N ALA A 208 6.68 0.95 9.61
CA ALA A 208 5.90 1.95 10.31
C ALA A 208 4.48 2.00 9.74
N VAL A 209 3.48 1.88 10.60
CA VAL A 209 2.06 1.88 10.25
C VAL A 209 1.34 2.95 11.08
N ALA A 210 0.50 3.75 10.47
CA ALA A 210 -0.36 4.72 11.15
C ALA A 210 -1.54 4.03 11.86
N ASP A 211 -2.09 4.67 12.88
CA ASP A 211 -3.30 4.23 13.59
C ASP A 211 -4.51 4.02 12.67
N ASP A 212 -4.54 4.72 11.56
CA ASP A 212 -5.56 4.56 10.53
C ASP A 212 -5.27 3.43 9.53
N GLY A 213 -4.19 2.66 9.72
CA GLY A 213 -3.80 1.51 8.91
C GLY A 213 -3.00 1.84 7.64
N ARG A 214 -2.63 3.11 7.40
CA ARG A 214 -1.71 3.46 6.32
C ARG A 214 -0.31 2.94 6.62
N VAL A 215 0.36 2.37 5.63
CA VAL A 215 1.77 2.01 5.72
C VAL A 215 2.59 3.27 5.46
N LEU A 216 3.29 3.75 6.47
CA LEU A 216 4.12 4.96 6.40
C LEU A 216 5.51 4.64 5.84
N ALA A 217 6.14 3.58 6.34
CA ALA A 217 7.45 3.13 5.86
C ALA A 217 7.53 1.61 5.74
N VAL A 218 8.28 1.15 4.76
CA VAL A 218 8.85 -0.20 4.61
C VAL A 218 10.30 0.03 4.26
N TRP A 219 11.16 0.01 5.27
CA TRP A 219 12.55 0.47 5.19
C TRP A 219 13.51 -0.70 5.31
N GLY A 220 14.34 -0.90 4.32
CA GLY A 220 15.30 -2.00 4.30
C GLY A 220 15.76 -2.38 2.89
N PRO A 221 16.65 -3.37 2.79
CA PRO A 221 17.17 -4.20 3.88
C PRO A 221 18.09 -3.42 4.86
N THR A 222 18.03 -3.76 6.15
CA THR A 222 18.80 -3.06 7.20
C THR A 222 18.94 -3.94 8.46
N GLY A 223 19.53 -3.40 9.54
CA GLY A 223 19.62 -4.02 10.85
C GLY A 223 18.57 -3.47 11.84
N ARG A 224 18.39 -4.16 12.96
CA ARG A 224 17.51 -3.75 14.08
C ARG A 224 18.28 -2.86 15.08
N THR A 225 18.99 -1.85 14.58
CA THR A 225 19.80 -0.98 15.45
C THR A 225 19.08 0.33 15.73
N LEU A 226 19.51 1.01 16.79
CA LEU A 226 19.01 2.33 17.17
C LEU A 226 19.19 3.31 16.01
N GLU A 227 20.36 3.32 15.37
CA GLU A 227 20.68 4.23 14.26
C GLU A 227 19.76 4.02 13.07
N ASN A 228 19.43 2.77 12.74
CA ASN A 228 18.51 2.47 11.64
C ASN A 228 17.08 2.91 11.96
N TRP A 229 16.61 2.69 13.17
CA TRP A 229 15.33 3.22 13.63
C TRP A 229 15.31 4.75 13.67
N GLN A 230 16.40 5.37 14.14
CA GLN A 230 16.54 6.82 14.13
C GLN A 230 16.40 7.36 12.69
N ALA A 231 17.10 6.78 11.72
CA ALA A 231 17.00 7.19 10.32
C ALA A 231 15.58 7.09 9.76
N VAL A 232 14.82 6.03 10.12
CA VAL A 232 13.40 5.89 9.74
C VAL A 232 12.55 6.99 10.35
N LEU A 233 12.73 7.30 11.64
CA LEU A 233 11.95 8.31 12.34
C LEU A 233 12.26 9.73 11.87
N GLU A 234 13.51 10.03 11.57
CA GLU A 234 13.96 11.29 10.96
C GLU A 234 13.31 11.44 9.57
N TRP A 235 13.38 10.40 8.74
CA TRP A 235 12.73 10.40 7.43
C TRP A 235 11.21 10.62 7.54
N LEU A 236 10.54 9.98 8.51
CA LEU A 236 9.12 10.21 8.78
C LEU A 236 8.85 11.67 9.18
N SER A 237 9.73 12.26 9.99
CA SER A 237 9.64 13.67 10.43
C SER A 237 9.74 14.63 9.25
N ASP A 238 10.70 14.42 8.34
CA ASP A 238 10.90 15.21 7.12
C ASP A 238 9.68 15.13 6.19
N HIS A 239 8.93 14.01 6.26
CA HIS A 239 7.70 13.80 5.50
C HIS A 239 6.43 14.17 6.26
N GLY A 240 6.56 14.92 7.36
CA GLY A 240 5.45 15.54 8.07
C GLY A 240 4.78 14.66 9.12
N ILE A 241 5.38 13.53 9.51
CA ILE A 241 4.93 12.71 10.64
C ILE A 241 5.75 13.12 11.86
N THR A 242 5.23 14.05 12.65
CA THR A 242 5.98 14.67 13.74
C THR A 242 5.04 15.13 14.87
N PRO A 243 5.54 15.24 16.12
CA PRO A 243 4.76 15.76 17.25
C PRO A 243 4.17 17.14 17.00
N LEU A 244 4.88 18.01 16.26
CA LEU A 244 4.41 19.35 15.91
C LEU A 244 3.14 19.33 15.01
N ARG A 245 2.87 18.21 14.35
CA ARG A 245 1.69 18.02 13.49
C ARG A 245 0.64 17.09 14.09
N GLY A 246 0.77 16.74 15.39
CA GLY A 246 -0.24 16.01 16.13
C GLY A 246 0.06 14.53 16.38
N LEU A 247 1.29 14.06 16.13
CA LEU A 247 1.73 12.75 16.59
C LEU A 247 1.83 12.76 18.11
N VAL A 248 1.08 11.88 18.78
CA VAL A 248 1.00 11.80 20.23
C VAL A 248 1.78 10.60 20.75
N GLY A 249 1.71 9.45 20.09
CA GLY A 249 2.29 8.22 20.63
C GLY A 249 2.82 7.22 19.60
N VAL A 250 3.65 6.33 20.10
CA VAL A 250 4.22 5.20 19.36
C VAL A 250 3.90 3.90 20.08
N THR A 251 3.37 2.91 19.36
CA THR A 251 3.20 1.54 19.84
C THR A 251 4.31 0.66 19.25
N TYR A 252 4.96 -0.15 20.09
CA TYR A 252 6.10 -0.98 19.69
C TYR A 252 6.15 -2.29 20.51
N ASP A 253 6.99 -3.23 20.13
CA ASP A 253 7.10 -4.56 20.78
C ASP A 253 7.86 -4.57 22.11
N GLY A 254 8.49 -3.45 22.49
CA GLY A 254 9.35 -3.31 23.68
C GLY A 254 10.84 -3.43 23.37
N ASP A 255 11.24 -3.38 22.10
CA ASP A 255 12.65 -3.34 21.69
C ASP A 255 13.32 -2.03 22.14
N SER A 256 14.51 -2.16 22.75
CA SER A 256 15.26 -1.02 23.29
C SER A 256 15.79 -0.06 22.23
N ALA A 257 16.06 -0.56 21.01
CA ALA A 257 16.51 0.27 19.88
C ALA A 257 15.38 1.20 19.42
N ILE A 258 14.14 0.69 19.32
CA ILE A 258 12.96 1.51 18.99
C ILE A 258 12.75 2.57 20.08
N ARG A 259 12.78 2.15 21.36
CA ARG A 259 12.61 3.07 22.49
C ARG A 259 13.65 4.20 22.44
N GLY A 260 14.92 3.85 22.27
CA GLY A 260 16.02 4.80 22.19
C GLY A 260 15.86 5.78 21.03
N ALA A 261 15.53 5.28 19.84
CA ALA A 261 15.33 6.10 18.66
C ALA A 261 14.14 7.08 18.82
N VAL A 262 13.01 6.63 19.40
CA VAL A 262 11.86 7.51 19.68
C VAL A 262 12.24 8.60 20.67
N HIS A 263 12.96 8.30 21.74
CA HIS A 263 13.42 9.33 22.69
C HIS A 263 14.36 10.36 22.06
N LEU A 264 15.21 9.95 21.11
CA LEU A 264 16.11 10.85 20.40
C LEU A 264 15.37 11.76 19.41
N VAL A 265 14.48 11.19 18.58
CA VAL A 265 13.86 11.94 17.48
C VAL A 265 12.56 12.62 17.93
N TRP A 266 11.78 11.97 18.81
CA TRP A 266 10.47 12.44 19.27
C TRP A 266 10.35 12.43 20.80
N PRO A 267 11.13 13.21 21.53
CA PRO A 267 11.23 13.13 23.01
C PRO A 267 9.93 13.43 23.76
N ARG A 268 8.92 14.01 23.09
CA ARG A 268 7.61 14.33 23.67
C ARG A 268 6.52 13.31 23.33
N VAL A 269 6.86 12.30 22.54
CA VAL A 269 5.92 11.26 22.12
C VAL A 269 5.86 10.19 23.20
N VAL A 270 4.64 9.79 23.60
CA VAL A 270 4.47 8.73 24.58
C VAL A 270 4.69 7.36 23.93
N LEU A 271 5.25 6.43 24.73
CA LEU A 271 5.51 5.07 24.28
C LEU A 271 4.45 4.13 24.85
N GLN A 272 3.89 3.28 23.99
CA GLN A 272 3.02 2.18 24.35
C GLN A 272 3.70 0.87 23.98
N GLN A 273 4.05 0.09 24.98
CA GLN A 273 4.53 -1.26 24.73
C GLN A 273 3.36 -2.18 24.36
N CYS A 274 3.53 -2.97 23.29
CA CYS A 274 2.54 -3.93 22.84
C CYS A 274 2.24 -4.97 23.93
N ILE A 275 0.96 -5.03 24.36
CA ILE A 275 0.52 -5.95 25.41
C ILE A 275 0.70 -7.40 24.96
N TRP A 276 0.47 -7.71 23.67
CA TRP A 276 0.60 -9.07 23.15
C TRP A 276 2.05 -9.59 23.31
N HIS A 277 3.04 -8.83 22.85
CA HIS A 277 4.45 -9.20 23.00
C HIS A 277 4.93 -9.22 24.46
N LEU A 278 4.31 -8.40 25.33
CA LEU A 278 4.56 -8.48 26.76
C LEU A 278 4.06 -9.82 27.32
N LEU A 279 2.85 -10.24 26.98
CA LEU A 279 2.28 -11.51 27.43
C LEU A 279 3.01 -12.73 26.85
N GLU A 280 3.51 -12.67 25.62
CA GLU A 280 4.39 -13.71 25.07
C GLU A 280 5.67 -13.85 25.92
N ARG A 281 6.32 -12.75 26.30
CA ARG A 281 7.49 -12.81 27.19
C ARG A 281 7.15 -13.36 28.58
N VAL A 282 6.00 -13.02 29.13
CA VAL A 282 5.52 -13.62 30.39
C VAL A 282 5.34 -15.12 30.22
N ALA A 283 4.77 -15.57 29.09
CA ALA A 283 4.61 -17.00 28.81
C ALA A 283 5.97 -17.71 28.72
N ASP A 284 6.95 -17.11 28.05
CA ASP A 284 8.31 -17.64 27.94
C ASP A 284 9.00 -17.74 29.31
N ASP A 285 8.90 -16.71 30.15
CA ASP A 285 9.45 -16.68 31.51
C ASP A 285 8.84 -17.79 32.38
N VAL A 286 7.51 -17.97 32.32
CA VAL A 286 6.81 -19.04 33.07
C VAL A 286 7.18 -20.42 32.53
N ALA A 287 7.24 -20.57 31.19
CA ALA A 287 7.59 -21.82 30.54
C ALA A 287 9.03 -22.28 30.85
N ALA A 288 9.94 -21.33 31.07
CA ALA A 288 11.31 -21.62 31.47
C ALA A 288 11.39 -22.32 32.83
N VAL A 289 10.43 -22.05 33.73
CA VAL A 289 10.38 -22.63 35.09
C VAL A 289 9.52 -23.91 35.12
N HIS A 290 8.34 -23.89 34.50
CA HIS A 290 7.33 -24.94 34.64
C HIS A 290 7.25 -25.87 33.43
N GLY A 291 7.88 -25.53 32.33
CA GLY A 291 7.78 -26.21 31.05
C GLY A 291 6.68 -25.63 30.15
N PRO A 292 6.84 -25.71 28.81
CA PRO A 292 6.01 -24.97 27.84
C PRO A 292 4.56 -25.47 27.73
N LYS A 293 4.23 -26.64 28.28
CA LYS A 293 2.88 -27.24 28.26
C LYS A 293 2.23 -27.26 29.64
N ALA A 294 2.81 -26.59 30.63
CA ALA A 294 2.25 -26.56 31.97
C ALA A 294 0.99 -25.67 32.00
N THR A 295 -0.02 -26.09 32.77
CA THR A 295 -1.27 -25.32 32.99
C THR A 295 -0.99 -23.98 33.68
N GLU A 296 0.12 -23.90 34.41
CA GLU A 296 0.63 -22.69 35.03
C GLU A 296 0.90 -21.58 34.02
N VAL A 297 1.36 -21.92 32.80
CA VAL A 297 1.61 -20.92 31.74
C VAL A 297 0.31 -20.17 31.42
N ASP A 298 -0.74 -20.90 31.07
CA ASP A 298 -2.03 -20.31 30.74
C ASP A 298 -2.61 -19.50 31.94
N ARG A 299 -2.54 -20.07 33.16
CA ARG A 299 -3.06 -19.44 34.36
C ARG A 299 -2.35 -18.11 34.67
N ILE A 300 -1.03 -18.08 34.62
CA ILE A 300 -0.24 -16.88 34.95
C ILE A 300 -0.36 -15.84 33.84
N VAL A 301 -0.36 -16.25 32.57
CA VAL A 301 -0.61 -15.35 31.43
C VAL A 301 -1.98 -14.72 31.50
N ASP A 302 -3.02 -15.46 31.84
CA ASP A 302 -4.36 -14.94 32.06
C ASP A 302 -4.43 -13.95 33.20
N GLN A 303 -3.73 -14.20 34.32
CA GLN A 303 -3.64 -13.24 35.43
C GLN A 303 -2.94 -11.95 35.00
N ALA A 304 -1.82 -12.05 34.27
CA ALA A 304 -1.12 -10.90 33.70
C ALA A 304 -2.00 -10.13 32.71
N ALA A 305 -2.71 -10.84 31.82
CA ALA A 305 -3.60 -10.24 30.82
C ALA A 305 -4.72 -9.40 31.46
N ARG A 306 -5.24 -9.84 32.62
CA ARG A 306 -6.30 -9.11 33.36
C ARG A 306 -5.85 -7.73 33.83
N ILE A 307 -4.56 -7.49 34.03
CA ILE A 307 -4.01 -6.17 34.38
C ILE A 307 -4.35 -5.15 33.28
N PHE A 308 -4.27 -5.56 32.03
CA PHE A 308 -4.42 -4.73 30.84
C PHE A 308 -5.84 -4.72 30.24
N LEU A 309 -6.84 -5.31 30.92
CA LEU A 309 -8.22 -5.27 30.45
C LEU A 309 -8.77 -3.84 30.62
N ARG A 310 -9.27 -3.30 29.51
CA ARG A 310 -10.06 -2.07 29.50
C ARG A 310 -11.54 -2.42 29.66
N ASP A 311 -12.15 -1.87 30.67
CA ASP A 311 -13.61 -1.82 30.77
C ASP A 311 -14.06 -0.49 30.12
N PRO A 312 -14.75 -0.51 28.98
CA PRO A 312 -15.06 0.69 28.22
C PRO A 312 -16.00 1.68 28.96
N GLU A 313 -16.70 1.23 29.99
CA GLU A 313 -17.74 2.02 30.69
C GLU A 313 -17.22 2.73 31.96
N GLN A 314 -15.92 2.57 32.32
CA GLN A 314 -15.45 3.08 33.61
C GLN A 314 -14.28 4.05 33.47
N SER A 315 -14.40 5.19 34.14
CA SER A 315 -13.43 6.30 34.14
C SER A 315 -12.11 6.02 34.89
N ASP A 316 -12.04 4.94 35.69
CA ASP A 316 -10.92 4.62 36.58
C ASP A 316 -10.03 3.44 36.09
N ALA A 317 -9.94 3.23 34.78
CA ALA A 317 -9.24 2.09 34.18
C ALA A 317 -7.76 1.99 34.58
N ASP A 318 -7.03 3.11 34.66
CA ASP A 318 -5.65 3.15 35.12
C ASP A 318 -5.51 2.71 36.59
N SER A 319 -6.35 3.22 37.46
CA SER A 319 -6.36 2.84 38.90
C SER A 319 -6.62 1.35 39.10
N ARG A 320 -7.50 0.76 38.27
CA ARG A 320 -7.76 -0.69 38.32
C ARG A 320 -6.57 -1.50 37.79
N ALA A 321 -5.96 -1.05 36.72
CA ALA A 321 -4.75 -1.69 36.20
C ALA A 321 -3.65 -1.71 37.29
N ARG A 322 -3.46 -0.60 38.02
CA ARG A 322 -2.50 -0.51 39.14
C ARG A 322 -2.84 -1.46 40.28
N ARG A 323 -4.11 -1.54 40.70
CA ARG A 323 -4.54 -2.49 41.74
C ARG A 323 -4.30 -3.94 41.34
N ARG A 324 -4.64 -4.33 40.11
CA ARG A 324 -4.40 -5.67 39.58
C ARG A 324 -2.91 -5.99 39.47
N TRP A 325 -2.12 -5.01 39.03
CA TRP A 325 -0.67 -5.15 38.99
C TRP A 325 -0.07 -5.35 40.39
N THR A 326 -0.47 -4.55 41.38
CA THR A 326 -0.04 -4.69 42.78
C THR A 326 -0.37 -6.08 43.34
N GLN A 327 -1.58 -6.58 43.05
CA GLN A 327 -1.99 -7.94 43.44
C GLN A 327 -1.10 -8.99 42.75
N PHE A 328 -0.89 -8.86 41.44
CA PHE A 328 -0.04 -9.79 40.65
C PHE A 328 1.38 -9.84 41.21
N VAL A 329 1.96 -8.69 41.51
CA VAL A 329 3.30 -8.59 42.11
C VAL A 329 3.33 -9.21 43.55
N ALA A 330 2.27 -9.04 44.31
CA ALA A 330 2.20 -9.66 45.65
C ALA A 330 2.11 -11.20 45.57
N GLU A 331 1.47 -11.74 44.55
CA GLU A 331 1.35 -13.19 44.32
C GLU A 331 2.60 -13.82 43.69
N HIS A 332 3.35 -13.06 42.87
CA HIS A 332 4.44 -13.58 42.03
C HIS A 332 5.78 -12.86 42.27
N GLY A 333 5.93 -12.10 43.35
CA GLY A 333 7.15 -11.33 43.65
C GLY A 333 8.42 -12.19 43.65
N GLY A 334 9.49 -11.68 43.04
CA GLY A 334 10.77 -12.39 42.87
C GLY A 334 10.81 -13.37 41.68
N MET A 335 9.71 -13.56 40.95
CA MET A 335 9.68 -14.37 39.73
C MET A 335 9.96 -13.51 38.49
N ALA A 336 10.66 -14.09 37.49
CA ALA A 336 11.03 -13.38 36.24
C ALA A 336 9.86 -12.72 35.55
N TRP A 337 8.72 -13.43 35.41
CA TRP A 337 7.51 -12.88 34.80
C TRP A 337 6.91 -11.68 35.56
N SER A 338 7.02 -11.65 36.90
CA SER A 338 6.59 -10.52 37.73
C SER A 338 7.45 -9.28 37.43
N GLU A 339 8.77 -9.46 37.32
CA GLU A 339 9.70 -8.42 36.93
C GLU A 339 9.47 -7.93 35.50
N THR A 340 9.17 -8.85 34.56
CA THR A 340 8.84 -8.53 33.16
C THR A 340 7.62 -7.63 33.08
N VAL A 341 6.54 -7.97 33.80
CA VAL A 341 5.32 -7.13 33.86
C VAL A 341 5.64 -5.79 34.54
N SER A 342 6.40 -5.79 35.65
CA SER A 342 6.68 -4.57 36.43
C SER A 342 7.51 -3.56 35.63
N ARG A 343 8.52 -4.01 34.90
CA ARG A 343 9.34 -3.16 34.03
C ARG A 343 8.54 -2.54 32.88
N ALA A 344 7.54 -3.24 32.39
CA ALA A 344 6.74 -2.81 31.25
C ALA A 344 5.48 -2.03 31.64
N PHE A 345 5.05 -2.07 32.91
CA PHE A 345 3.73 -1.65 33.36
C PHE A 345 3.34 -0.25 32.90
N GLU A 346 4.20 0.75 33.11
CA GLU A 346 3.88 2.14 32.77
C GLU A 346 3.67 2.33 31.25
N GLU A 347 4.54 1.78 30.42
CA GLU A 347 4.42 1.86 28.99
C GLU A 347 3.31 0.96 28.45
N ALA A 348 3.07 -0.22 29.03
CA ALA A 348 2.03 -1.13 28.59
C ALA A 348 0.61 -0.65 28.95
N THR A 349 0.47 0.30 29.89
CA THR A 349 -0.80 0.91 30.29
C THR A 349 -1.03 2.31 29.73
N GLU A 350 -0.11 2.87 28.94
CA GLU A 350 -0.22 4.25 28.43
C GLU A 350 -1.50 4.48 27.61
N TYR A 351 -2.00 3.47 26.88
CA TYR A 351 -3.26 3.56 26.13
C TYR A 351 -4.49 3.85 27.03
N LEU A 352 -4.42 3.59 28.33
CA LEU A 352 -5.50 3.92 29.29
C LEU A 352 -5.54 5.43 29.58
N ARG A 353 -4.38 6.10 29.53
CA ARG A 353 -4.19 7.53 29.79
C ARG A 353 -4.24 8.37 28.51
N THR A 354 -3.82 7.79 27.38
CA THR A 354 -3.71 8.49 26.10
C THR A 354 -4.76 8.00 25.11
N PRO A 355 -5.90 8.70 24.94
CA PRO A 355 -6.96 8.29 24.04
C PRO A 355 -6.50 8.16 22.57
N GLY A 356 -6.85 7.06 21.92
CA GLY A 356 -6.52 6.79 20.52
C GLY A 356 -5.17 6.08 20.31
N LEU A 357 -4.40 5.87 21.37
CA LEU A 357 -3.19 5.06 21.30
C LEU A 357 -3.55 3.57 21.18
N GLN A 358 -2.87 2.87 20.27
CA GLN A 358 -3.13 1.45 20.04
C GLN A 358 -2.45 0.62 21.12
N ARG A 359 -3.19 -0.23 21.83
CA ARG A 359 -2.65 -1.10 22.89
C ARG A 359 -1.75 -2.23 22.39
N THR A 360 -1.86 -2.57 21.09
CA THR A 360 -1.10 -3.66 20.46
C THR A 360 -0.61 -3.23 19.09
N ASN A 361 0.43 -3.90 18.57
CA ASN A 361 0.94 -3.71 17.22
C ASN A 361 0.19 -4.51 16.15
N GLY A 362 -0.99 -5.05 16.44
CA GLY A 362 -1.75 -5.91 15.54
C GLY A 362 -2.07 -5.32 14.16
N ALA A 363 -2.04 -3.99 13.99
CA ALA A 363 -2.15 -3.38 12.67
C ALA A 363 -0.87 -3.58 11.86
N ALA A 364 0.31 -3.41 12.45
CA ALA A 364 1.60 -3.69 11.82
C ALA A 364 1.75 -5.18 11.53
N GLU A 365 1.41 -6.06 12.48
CA GLU A 365 1.46 -7.52 12.30
C GLU A 365 0.62 -7.98 11.09
N ARG A 366 -0.59 -7.45 10.91
CA ARG A 366 -1.42 -7.75 9.73
C ARG A 366 -0.72 -7.34 8.43
N MET A 367 -0.09 -6.18 8.40
CA MET A 367 0.68 -5.71 7.25
C MET A 367 1.90 -6.59 6.99
N ILE A 368 2.63 -6.94 8.04
CA ILE A 368 3.80 -7.84 7.98
C ILE A 368 3.38 -9.23 7.49
N LYS A 369 2.30 -9.78 8.00
CA LYS A 369 1.75 -11.08 7.56
C LYS A 369 1.39 -11.07 6.07
N GLU A 370 0.81 -9.99 5.58
CA GLU A 370 0.49 -9.83 4.16
C GLU A 370 1.75 -9.67 3.31
N LEU A 371 2.70 -8.86 3.76
CA LEU A 371 3.98 -8.67 3.10
C LEU A 371 4.76 -10.00 3.01
N ARG A 372 4.88 -10.74 4.12
CA ARG A 372 5.53 -12.07 4.17
C ARG A 372 4.84 -13.08 3.26
N ARG A 373 3.51 -13.11 3.24
CA ARG A 373 2.76 -13.99 2.33
C ARG A 373 3.11 -13.69 0.88
N ARG A 374 3.18 -12.42 0.53
CA ARG A 374 3.50 -11.99 -0.81
C ARG A 374 4.95 -12.33 -1.19
N THR A 375 5.91 -12.01 -0.34
CA THR A 375 7.33 -12.28 -0.61
C THR A 375 7.64 -13.79 -0.61
N LYS A 376 6.93 -14.59 0.20
CA LYS A 376 7.04 -16.05 0.16
C LYS A 376 6.56 -16.63 -1.17
N SER A 377 5.46 -16.11 -1.75
CA SER A 377 4.97 -16.55 -3.07
C SER A 377 5.89 -16.19 -4.24
N MET A 378 6.86 -15.29 -4.02
CA MET A 378 7.89 -14.90 -4.99
C MET A 378 9.21 -15.65 -4.82
N ASP A 379 9.31 -16.52 -3.83
CA ASP A 379 10.55 -17.18 -3.45
C ASP A 379 11.67 -16.19 -3.08
N GLY A 380 11.28 -15.05 -2.48
CA GLY A 380 12.16 -13.94 -2.12
C GLY A 380 12.59 -13.07 -3.31
N PHE A 381 13.50 -12.17 -3.02
CA PHE A 381 14.08 -11.26 -4.03
C PHE A 381 15.47 -11.71 -4.45
N LYS A 382 15.79 -11.49 -5.72
CA LYS A 382 17.10 -11.84 -6.31
C LYS A 382 18.12 -10.69 -6.24
N SER A 383 17.72 -9.50 -5.74
CA SER A 383 18.60 -8.35 -5.52
C SER A 383 18.00 -7.43 -4.45
N GLU A 384 18.85 -6.68 -3.76
CA GLU A 384 18.45 -5.66 -2.78
C GLU A 384 17.66 -4.51 -3.43
N ASP A 385 18.10 -4.05 -4.62
CA ASP A 385 17.36 -3.02 -5.37
C ASP A 385 15.96 -3.47 -5.76
N GLY A 386 15.81 -4.73 -6.20
CA GLY A 386 14.50 -5.30 -6.50
C GLY A 386 13.59 -5.34 -5.28
N ALA A 387 14.12 -5.71 -4.13
CA ALA A 387 13.40 -5.71 -2.86
C ALA A 387 13.02 -4.28 -2.41
N ALA A 388 13.93 -3.33 -2.51
CA ALA A 388 13.69 -1.93 -2.15
C ALA A 388 12.64 -1.28 -3.06
N HIS A 389 12.69 -1.49 -4.38
CA HIS A 389 11.68 -1.00 -5.31
C HIS A 389 10.30 -1.62 -5.03
N PHE A 390 10.28 -2.93 -4.78
CA PHE A 390 9.04 -3.61 -4.38
C PHE A 390 8.45 -3.00 -3.10
N ALA A 391 9.24 -2.80 -2.05
CA ALA A 391 8.81 -2.26 -0.78
C ALA A 391 8.10 -0.90 -0.92
N VAL A 392 8.71 0.01 -1.70
CA VAL A 392 8.14 1.35 -1.95
C VAL A 392 6.84 1.26 -2.75
N VAL A 393 6.81 0.49 -3.84
CA VAL A 393 5.61 0.37 -4.70
C VAL A 393 4.50 -0.37 -3.96
N TRP A 394 4.83 -1.40 -3.16
CA TRP A 394 3.88 -2.12 -2.33
C TRP A 394 3.23 -1.21 -1.28
N ARG A 395 4.00 -0.35 -0.61
CA ARG A 395 3.49 0.66 0.32
C ARG A 395 2.43 1.55 -0.33
N ILE A 396 2.72 2.11 -1.50
CA ILE A 396 1.80 2.97 -2.23
C ILE A 396 0.53 2.21 -2.60
N TRP A 397 0.67 1.04 -3.18
CA TRP A 397 -0.45 0.20 -3.58
C TRP A 397 -1.37 -0.16 -2.39
N LYS A 398 -0.78 -0.49 -1.22
CA LYS A 398 -1.54 -0.75 0.01
C LYS A 398 -2.35 0.46 0.44
N ASN A 399 -1.75 1.63 0.45
CA ASN A 399 -2.41 2.87 0.84
C ASN A 399 -3.53 3.26 -0.15
N MET A 400 -3.30 3.08 -1.44
CA MET A 400 -4.35 3.27 -2.46
C MET A 400 -5.54 2.32 -2.24
N ARG A 401 -5.28 1.03 -2.01
CA ARG A 401 -6.35 0.05 -1.70
C ARG A 401 -7.12 0.41 -0.44
N LEU A 402 -6.44 0.85 0.60
CA LEU A 402 -7.07 1.32 1.84
C LEU A 402 -8.00 2.50 1.57
N ALA A 403 -7.54 3.50 0.81
CA ALA A 403 -8.34 4.66 0.43
C ALA A 403 -9.59 4.26 -0.39
N MET A 404 -9.43 3.40 -1.40
CA MET A 404 -10.54 2.89 -2.21
C MET A 404 -11.57 2.12 -1.36
N ASN A 405 -11.12 1.27 -0.44
CA ASN A 405 -12.01 0.50 0.43
C ASN A 405 -12.81 1.42 1.37
N ARG A 406 -12.17 2.47 1.90
CA ARG A 406 -12.83 3.50 2.72
C ARG A 406 -13.89 4.25 1.90
N GLN A 407 -13.56 4.63 0.68
CA GLN A 407 -14.51 5.31 -0.22
C GLN A 407 -15.72 4.43 -0.53
N ARG A 408 -15.51 3.16 -0.91
CA ARG A 408 -16.58 2.18 -1.14
C ARG A 408 -17.47 1.99 0.09
N SER A 409 -16.88 1.85 1.27
CA SER A 409 -17.61 1.72 2.53
C SER A 409 -18.46 2.96 2.83
N ARG A 410 -17.93 4.16 2.60
CA ARG A 410 -18.69 5.43 2.75
C ARG A 410 -19.84 5.50 1.76
N GLN A 411 -19.62 5.12 0.52
CA GLN A 411 -20.65 5.10 -0.53
C GLN A 411 -21.78 4.11 -0.21
N MET A 412 -21.44 2.89 0.21
CA MET A 412 -22.42 1.88 0.63
C MET A 412 -23.25 2.35 1.84
N ARG A 413 -22.59 3.00 2.84
CA ARG A 413 -23.30 3.57 3.99
C ARG A 413 -24.28 4.67 3.57
N ARG A 414 -23.88 5.55 2.62
CA ARG A 414 -24.76 6.59 2.07
C ARG A 414 -25.95 5.97 1.33
N GLN A 415 -25.70 4.97 0.47
CA GLN A 415 -26.77 4.26 -0.25
C GLN A 415 -27.76 3.58 0.70
N ARG A 416 -27.26 2.86 1.73
CA ARG A 416 -28.14 2.23 2.75
C ARG A 416 -28.99 3.26 3.51
N ARG A 417 -28.44 4.42 3.86
CA ARG A 417 -29.23 5.52 4.49
C ARG A 417 -30.32 6.03 3.56
N ASN A 418 -29.99 6.22 2.28
CA ASN A 418 -30.97 6.69 1.28
C ASN A 418 -32.08 5.69 1.00
N LEU A 419 -31.76 4.38 1.06
CA LEU A 419 -32.73 3.29 0.87
C LEU A 419 -33.48 2.91 2.14
N LYS A 420 -33.26 3.59 3.27
CA LYS A 420 -33.85 3.27 4.60
C LYS A 420 -33.70 1.79 4.99
N ILE A 421 -32.66 1.11 4.51
CA ILE A 421 -32.41 -0.29 4.86
C ILE A 421 -31.92 -0.36 6.32
N PRO A 422 -32.56 -1.20 7.18
CA PRO A 422 -32.11 -1.37 8.56
C PRO A 422 -30.62 -1.78 8.62
N GLN A 423 -29.90 -1.27 9.62
CA GLN A 423 -28.51 -1.72 9.87
C GLN A 423 -28.53 -3.23 10.17
N PRO A 424 -27.63 -4.03 9.57
CA PRO A 424 -27.45 -5.40 10.04
C PRO A 424 -27.02 -5.33 11.51
N TYR A 425 -27.52 -6.27 12.31
CA TYR A 425 -27.26 -6.35 13.75
C TYR A 425 -25.79 -6.05 14.07
N PRO A 426 -25.51 -5.33 15.17
CA PRO A 426 -24.15 -5.13 15.61
C PRO A 426 -23.49 -6.50 15.77
N LYS A 427 -22.34 -6.70 15.14
CA LYS A 427 -21.53 -7.89 15.40
C LYS A 427 -21.22 -7.87 16.89
N LEU A 428 -21.70 -8.89 17.58
CA LEU A 428 -21.32 -9.16 18.96
C LEU A 428 -19.78 -9.16 19.00
N ALA A 429 -19.23 -8.26 19.80
CA ALA A 429 -17.81 -8.03 19.99
C ALA A 429 -17.18 -9.16 20.80
#